data_9246f126b13c468edb0f7dad2d34d77c
#
_entry.id   9246f126b13c468edb0f7dad2d34d77c
#
_cell.length_a   1.000
_cell.length_b   1.000
_cell.length_c   1.000
_cell.angle_alpha   90.00
_cell.angle_beta   90.00
_cell.angle_gamma   90.00
#
_symmetry.space_group_name_H-M   'P 1'
#
loop_
_entity.id
_entity.type
_entity.pdbx_description
1 polymer ?
#
loop_
_entity_poly.entity_id
_entity_poly.type
_entity_poly.pdbx_seq_one_letter_code
_entity_poly.pdbx_strand_id
1 'polypeptide(L)' 'MSVQAYILIQTEVGKAASVAKSISAIPGVTIAEGVTGPYDVIMRAESPSMEDLGRTVLAKVQAAPGITRTLTCPVTHL' A
#
# COMPACT_ATOMS: atom_id res chain seq x y z
N MET A 1 3.86 20.52 1.18
CA MET A 1 3.09 19.62 2.05
C MET A 1 3.01 18.25 1.40
N SER A 2 3.10 17.20 2.19
CA SER A 2 2.96 15.84 1.67
C SER A 2 1.56 15.31 1.94
N VAL A 3 1.17 14.36 1.11
CA VAL A 3 -0.06 13.60 1.27
C VAL A 3 0.31 12.21 1.78
N GLN A 4 -0.43 11.73 2.77
CA GLN A 4 -0.25 10.39 3.32
C GLN A 4 -1.51 9.57 3.10
N ALA A 5 -1.34 8.26 2.93
CA ALA A 5 -2.44 7.35 2.80
C ALA A 5 -2.10 6.00 3.40
N TYR A 6 -3.12 5.33 3.92
CA TYR A 6 -3.04 3.91 4.26
C TYR A 6 -3.65 3.12 3.12
N ILE A 7 -2.99 2.06 2.73
CA ILE A 7 -3.51 1.15 1.70
C ILE A 7 -3.69 -0.22 2.35
N LEU A 8 -4.93 -0.69 2.33
CA LEU A 8 -5.32 -1.99 2.87
C LEU A 8 -5.30 -2.99 1.72
N ILE A 9 -4.58 -4.09 1.88
CA ILE A 9 -4.29 -5.00 0.79
C ILE A 9 -4.73 -6.40 1.13
N GLN A 10 -5.50 -7.02 0.23
CA GLN A 10 -5.79 -8.45 0.27
C GLN A 10 -4.85 -9.16 -0.69
N THR A 11 -4.36 -10.32 -0.27
CA THR A 11 -3.43 -11.10 -1.06
C THR A 11 -3.98 -12.50 -1.31
N GLU A 12 -3.41 -13.18 -2.30
CA GLU A 12 -3.66 -14.62 -2.47
C GLU A 12 -3.13 -15.38 -1.25
N VAL A 13 -3.71 -16.53 -0.99
CA VAL A 13 -3.33 -17.36 0.15
C VAL A 13 -1.83 -17.66 0.12
N GLY A 14 -1.16 -17.41 1.24
CA GLY A 14 0.26 -17.65 1.39
C GLY A 14 1.18 -16.60 0.78
N LYS A 15 0.62 -15.49 0.26
CA LYS A 15 1.41 -14.45 -0.42
C LYS A 15 1.64 -13.18 0.41
N ALA A 16 1.06 -13.08 1.60
CA ALA A 16 1.13 -11.87 2.40
C ALA A 16 2.57 -11.42 2.67
N ALA A 17 3.45 -12.34 3.07
CA ALA A 17 4.83 -12.01 3.39
C ALA A 17 5.60 -11.52 2.16
N SER A 18 5.44 -12.18 1.02
CA SER A 18 6.12 -11.78 -0.21
C SER A 18 5.59 -10.45 -0.74
N VAL A 19 4.29 -10.20 -0.61
CA VAL A 19 3.68 -8.94 -1.00
C VAL A 19 4.20 -7.81 -0.10
N ALA A 20 4.19 -8.01 1.22
CA ALA A 20 4.69 -6.99 2.15
C ALA A 20 6.14 -6.61 1.84
N LYS A 21 6.99 -7.60 1.56
CA LYS A 21 8.37 -7.38 1.20
C LYS A 21 8.49 -6.60 -0.12
N SER A 22 7.71 -7.00 -1.11
CA SER A 22 7.72 -6.39 -2.46
C SER A 22 7.33 -4.92 -2.41
N ILE A 23 6.22 -4.60 -1.73
CA ILE A 23 5.72 -3.23 -1.68
C ILE A 23 6.56 -2.34 -0.77
N SER A 24 7.24 -2.89 0.23
CA SER A 24 8.10 -2.08 1.11
C SER A 24 9.28 -1.47 0.36
N ALA A 25 9.64 -2.00 -0.79
CA ALA A 25 10.71 -1.48 -1.63
C ALA A 25 10.26 -0.33 -2.54
N ILE A 26 8.98 -0.04 -2.61
CA ILE A 26 8.45 1.02 -3.49
C ILE A 26 8.79 2.39 -2.87
N PRO A 27 9.41 3.32 -3.64
CA PRO A 27 9.66 4.66 -3.12
C PRO A 27 8.34 5.34 -2.72
N GLY A 28 8.31 5.94 -1.54
CA GLY A 28 7.12 6.56 -0.98
C GLY A 28 6.41 5.69 0.05
N VAL A 29 6.69 4.40 0.09
CA VAL A 29 6.15 3.52 1.12
C VAL A 29 7.00 3.66 2.38
N THR A 30 6.37 4.08 3.48
CA THR A 30 7.07 4.31 4.74
C THR A 30 7.01 3.09 5.65
N ILE A 31 5.94 2.30 5.56
CA ILE A 31 5.80 1.07 6.33
C ILE A 31 4.88 0.10 5.57
N ALA A 32 5.15 -1.19 5.72
CA ALA A 32 4.29 -2.24 5.18
C ALA A 32 4.33 -3.41 6.17
N GLU A 33 3.17 -3.78 6.70
CA GLU A 33 3.06 -4.80 7.73
C GLU A 33 2.01 -5.84 7.38
N GLY A 34 2.35 -7.11 7.61
CA GLY A 34 1.38 -8.19 7.56
C GLY A 34 0.46 -8.12 8.77
N VAL A 35 -0.81 -8.36 8.57
CA VAL A 35 -1.83 -8.30 9.63
C VAL A 35 -2.78 -9.48 9.49
N THR A 36 -3.58 -9.71 10.53
CA THR A 36 -4.69 -10.66 10.46
C THR A 36 -6.00 -9.88 10.52
N GLY A 37 -7.01 -10.39 9.80
CA GLY A 37 -8.31 -9.75 9.74
C GLY A 37 -8.83 -9.72 8.31
N PRO A 38 -9.68 -8.75 7.96
CA PRO A 38 -10.25 -8.67 6.61
C PRO A 38 -9.22 -8.39 5.52
N TYR A 39 -8.05 -7.87 5.90
CA TYR A 39 -6.95 -7.59 4.99
C TYR A 39 -5.70 -8.30 5.46
N ASP A 40 -4.74 -8.50 4.56
CA ASP A 40 -3.54 -9.28 4.84
C ASP A 40 -2.31 -8.41 5.05
N VAL A 41 -2.29 -7.24 4.43
CA VAL A 41 -1.17 -6.29 4.55
C VAL A 41 -1.75 -4.88 4.65
N ILE A 42 -1.17 -4.08 5.54
CA ILE A 42 -1.47 -2.64 5.63
C ILE A 42 -0.16 -1.90 5.36
N MET A 43 -0.21 -0.94 4.43
CA MET A 43 0.94 -0.09 4.19
C MET A 43 0.57 1.37 4.35
N ARG A 44 1.58 2.18 4.67
CA ARG A 44 1.47 3.63 4.70
C ARG A 44 2.40 4.23 3.67
N ALA A 45 1.92 5.20 2.92
CA ALA A 45 2.70 5.84 1.87
C ALA A 45 2.59 7.35 1.98
N GLU A 46 3.61 8.03 1.47
CA GLU A 46 3.68 9.48 1.37
C GLU A 46 4.08 9.89 -0.03
N SER A 47 3.51 10.98 -0.50
CA SER A 47 3.87 11.59 -1.78
C SER A 47 3.60 13.10 -1.73
N PRO A 48 4.22 13.90 -2.63
CA PRO A 48 3.96 15.33 -2.65
C PRO A 48 2.52 15.70 -2.95
N SER A 49 1.79 14.86 -3.69
CA SER A 49 0.40 15.11 -4.06
C SER A 49 -0.36 13.79 -4.23
N MET A 50 -1.69 13.86 -4.25
CA MET A 50 -2.52 12.68 -4.54
C MET A 50 -2.26 12.13 -5.93
N GLU A 51 -1.99 13.01 -6.88
CA GLU A 51 -1.67 12.59 -8.25
C GLU A 51 -0.38 11.78 -8.28
N ASP A 52 0.66 12.24 -7.59
CA ASP A 52 1.91 11.49 -7.49
C ASP A 52 1.73 10.19 -6.74
N LEU A 53 0.92 10.18 -5.67
CA LEU A 53 0.62 8.96 -4.94
C LEU A 53 0.01 7.91 -5.86
N GLY A 54 -0.96 8.31 -6.66
CA GLY A 54 -1.60 7.41 -7.62
C GLY A 54 -0.65 6.89 -8.67
N ARG A 55 0.15 7.80 -9.24
CA ARG A 55 1.03 7.47 -10.35
C ARG A 55 2.24 6.63 -9.92
N THR A 56 2.85 6.94 -8.78
CA THR A 56 4.10 6.30 -8.38
C THR A 56 3.89 5.14 -7.42
N VAL A 57 3.03 5.30 -6.41
CA VAL A 57 2.85 4.27 -5.39
C VAL A 57 1.75 3.29 -5.79
N LEU A 58 0.54 3.78 -6.03
CA LEU A 58 -0.61 2.90 -6.27
C LEU A 58 -0.44 2.08 -7.55
N ALA A 59 0.13 2.67 -8.60
CA ALA A 59 0.38 1.94 -9.85
C ALA A 59 1.35 0.77 -9.63
N LYS A 60 2.39 0.98 -8.83
CA LYS A 60 3.36 -0.08 -8.51
C LYS A 60 2.78 -1.13 -7.58
N VAL A 61 1.95 -0.74 -6.64
CA VAL A 61 1.25 -1.68 -5.77
C VAL A 61 0.35 -2.59 -6.60
N GLN A 62 -0.41 -2.02 -7.52
CA GLN A 62 -1.32 -2.81 -8.37
C GLN A 62 -0.57 -3.74 -9.32
N ALA A 63 0.66 -3.42 -9.66
CA ALA A 63 1.49 -4.27 -10.50
C ALA A 63 2.18 -5.40 -9.72
N ALA A 64 2.17 -5.37 -8.40
CA ALA A 64 2.83 -6.38 -7.59
C ALA A 64 2.07 -7.71 -7.66
N PRO A 65 2.78 -8.85 -7.87
CA PRO A 65 2.10 -10.14 -7.94
C PRO A 65 1.56 -10.56 -6.58
N GLY A 66 0.44 -11.27 -6.59
CA GLY A 66 -0.16 -11.82 -5.38
C GLY A 66 -1.20 -10.94 -4.73
N ILE A 67 -1.44 -9.74 -5.23
CA ILE A 67 -2.46 -8.83 -4.70
C ILE A 67 -3.79 -9.10 -5.40
N THR A 68 -4.85 -9.27 -4.62
CA THR A 68 -6.19 -9.51 -5.15
C THR A 68 -7.10 -8.29 -5.04
N ARG A 69 -6.85 -7.42 -4.05
CA ARG A 69 -7.69 -6.25 -3.82
C ARG A 69 -6.94 -5.22 -3.00
N THR A 70 -7.18 -3.94 -3.28
CA THR A 70 -6.63 -2.84 -2.50
C THR A 70 -7.73 -1.84 -2.15
N LEU A 71 -7.57 -1.18 -1.02
CA LEU A 71 -8.44 -0.09 -0.59
C LEU A 71 -7.55 1.05 -0.09
N THR A 72 -7.65 2.20 -0.72
CA THR A 72 -6.82 3.36 -0.38
C THR A 72 -7.60 4.30 0.54
N CYS A 73 -6.97 4.65 1.66
CA CYS A 73 -7.55 5.54 2.66
C CYS A 73 -6.62 6.74 2.86
N PRO A 74 -6.84 7.84 2.12
CA PRO A 74 -6.04 9.05 2.36
C PRO A 74 -6.26 9.59 3.77
N VAL A 75 -5.19 10.08 4.37
CA VAL A 75 -5.26 10.66 5.71
C VAL A 75 -5.88 12.05 5.63
N THR A 76 -6.87 12.32 6.46
CA THR A 76 -7.45 13.67 6.60
C THR A 76 -6.86 14.33 7.85
N HIS A 77 -6.52 15.60 7.72
CA HIS A 77 -6.00 16.39 8.84
C HIS A 77 -7.13 17.22 9.42
N LEU A 78 -7.78 16.67 10.43
CA LEU A 78 -8.94 17.29 11.09
C LEU A 78 -8.55 18.31 12.16
#